data_1d982c739357f2ea818510b72e4c0e95
#
_entry.id   1d982c739357f2ea818510b72e4c0e95
#
_cell.length_a   1.000
_cell.length_b   1.000
_cell.length_c   1.000
_cell.angle_alpha   90.00
_cell.angle_beta   90.00
_cell.angle_gamma   90.00
#
_symmetry.space_group_name_H-M   'P 1'
#
loop_
_entity.id
_entity.type
_entity.pdbx_description
1 polymer ?
#
loop_
_entity_poly.entity_id
_entity_poly.type
_entity_poly.pdbx_seq_one_letter_code
_entity_poly.pdbx_strand_id
1 'polypeptide(L)'
;KLADAQNAANRGDVAGAAKLYEEAYSLVEQIGSGIDAETAQTVTGLTATRMELAREAQGRGDLLDADKEITRVLKVNPHYPAAIAFTRQNAQMIAAQKGKVPDPATLETLPAVAKQKTDAATLVQDGKVFYEMGKLDEADAKLNQALSLDPDNRAALYYLNLVKQTRFSRSESRTTLAN
;
A
#
# COMPACT_ATOMS: atom_id res chain seq x y z
N LYS A 1 34.64 2.90 17.00
CA LYS A 1 33.52 2.83 16.05
C LYS A 1 33.95 2.35 14.68
N LEU A 2 34.99 2.94 14.04
CA LEU A 2 35.47 2.49 12.73
C LEU A 2 35.93 1.02 12.75
N ALA A 3 36.74 0.64 13.76
CA ALA A 3 37.18 -0.74 13.95
C ALA A 3 35.99 -1.71 14.20
N ASP A 4 34.99 -1.27 14.96
CA ASP A 4 33.77 -2.06 15.22
C ASP A 4 32.98 -2.30 13.91
N ALA A 5 32.86 -1.25 13.08
CA ALA A 5 32.20 -1.34 11.77
C ALA A 5 32.94 -2.31 10.83
N GLN A 6 34.28 -2.23 10.76
CA GLN A 6 35.10 -3.16 9.98
C GLN A 6 34.94 -4.61 10.45
N ASN A 7 34.93 -4.82 11.78
CA ASN A 7 34.72 -6.15 12.38
C ASN A 7 33.33 -6.71 12.06
N ALA A 8 32.29 -5.87 12.09
CA ALA A 8 30.93 -6.27 11.72
C ALA A 8 30.85 -6.66 10.23
N ALA A 9 31.43 -5.84 9.36
CA ALA A 9 31.51 -6.13 7.91
C ALA A 9 32.26 -7.45 7.63
N ASN A 10 33.40 -7.67 8.28
CA ASN A 10 34.19 -8.91 8.12
C ASN A 10 33.44 -10.17 8.60
N ARG A 11 32.48 -10.05 9.50
CA ARG A 11 31.60 -11.14 9.95
C ARG A 11 30.35 -11.32 9.07
N GLY A 12 30.17 -10.50 8.03
CA GLY A 12 28.99 -10.53 7.16
C GLY A 12 27.75 -9.84 7.76
N ASP A 13 27.88 -9.14 8.90
CA ASP A 13 26.81 -8.33 9.46
C ASP A 13 26.77 -6.97 8.73
N VAL A 14 26.23 -6.99 7.49
CA VAL A 14 26.20 -5.81 6.62
C VAL A 14 25.35 -4.70 7.23
N ALA A 15 24.21 -5.04 7.81
CA ALA A 15 23.29 -4.06 8.42
C ALA A 15 23.90 -3.42 9.69
N GLY A 16 24.51 -4.22 10.55
CA GLY A 16 25.25 -3.74 11.72
C GLY A 16 26.44 -2.88 11.34
N ALA A 17 27.20 -3.33 10.36
CA ALA A 17 28.35 -2.57 9.83
C ALA A 17 27.92 -1.21 9.28
N ALA A 18 26.85 -1.16 8.48
CA ALA A 18 26.34 0.08 7.92
C ALA A 18 25.95 1.11 8.98
N LYS A 19 25.29 0.69 10.08
CA LYS A 19 24.99 1.55 11.22
C LYS A 19 26.25 2.07 11.92
N LEU A 20 27.19 1.19 12.18
CA LEU A 20 28.45 1.57 12.83
C LEU A 20 29.31 2.51 11.96
N TYR A 21 29.29 2.34 10.64
CA TYR A 21 29.92 3.28 9.73
C TYR A 21 29.19 4.64 9.68
N GLU A 22 27.85 4.70 9.81
CA GLU A 22 27.13 5.97 9.93
C GLU A 22 27.47 6.71 11.23
N GLU A 23 27.56 5.98 12.36
CA GLU A 23 28.02 6.56 13.62
C GLU A 23 29.48 7.06 13.51
N ALA A 24 30.34 6.29 12.86
CA ALA A 24 31.75 6.70 12.62
C ALA A 24 31.79 7.94 11.72
N TYR A 25 30.96 8.00 10.66
CA TYR A 25 30.89 9.15 9.77
C TYR A 25 30.44 10.42 10.50
N SER A 26 29.43 10.31 11.36
CA SER A 26 28.98 11.44 12.18
C SER A 26 30.08 11.96 13.12
N LEU A 27 30.90 11.07 13.68
CA LEU A 27 32.05 11.47 14.50
C LEU A 27 33.14 12.17 13.66
N VAL A 28 33.40 11.65 12.46
CA VAL A 28 34.36 12.24 11.52
C VAL A 28 33.93 13.67 11.15
N GLU A 29 32.63 13.89 10.86
CA GLU A 29 32.09 15.24 10.58
C GLU A 29 32.24 16.19 11.76
N GLN A 30 32.11 15.70 12.98
CA GLN A 30 32.29 16.53 14.21
C GLN A 30 33.73 16.91 14.47
N ILE A 31 34.69 16.01 14.18
CA ILE A 31 36.13 16.26 14.37
C ILE A 31 36.66 17.21 13.29
N GLY A 32 36.24 17.03 12.06
CA GLY A 32 36.41 17.93 10.93
C GLY A 32 37.79 17.88 10.23
N SER A 33 38.91 17.80 10.90
CA SER A 33 40.24 17.83 10.28
C SER A 33 41.25 16.99 11.04
N GLY A 34 42.31 16.58 10.33
CA GLY A 34 43.42 15.78 10.90
C GLY A 34 43.19 14.28 10.97
N ILE A 35 42.09 13.80 10.36
CA ILE A 35 41.68 12.38 10.33
C ILE A 35 41.27 11.95 8.92
N ASP A 36 42.05 12.39 7.92
CA ASP A 36 41.72 12.15 6.50
C ASP A 36 41.69 10.67 6.13
N ALA A 37 42.57 9.88 6.73
CA ALA A 37 42.66 8.43 6.48
C ALA A 37 41.43 7.72 7.07
N GLU A 38 41.01 8.05 8.30
CA GLU A 38 39.84 7.51 8.95
C GLU A 38 38.55 7.95 8.23
N THR A 39 38.52 9.19 7.74
CA THR A 39 37.44 9.71 6.92
C THR A 39 37.28 8.90 5.65
N ALA A 40 38.37 8.70 4.88
CA ALA A 40 38.35 7.92 3.67
C ALA A 40 37.91 6.47 3.90
N GLN A 41 38.41 5.84 4.96
CA GLN A 41 38.00 4.47 5.33
C GLN A 41 36.53 4.39 5.72
N THR A 42 36.03 5.36 6.49
CA THR A 42 34.63 5.43 6.90
C THR A 42 33.70 5.61 5.70
N VAL A 43 34.02 6.55 4.80
CA VAL A 43 33.24 6.80 3.58
C VAL A 43 33.24 5.55 2.67
N THR A 44 34.37 4.89 2.52
CA THR A 44 34.50 3.68 1.71
C THR A 44 33.65 2.54 2.31
N GLY A 45 33.78 2.28 3.60
CA GLY A 45 33.04 1.23 4.28
C GLY A 45 31.52 1.48 4.27
N LEU A 46 31.10 2.73 4.56
CA LEU A 46 29.69 3.13 4.52
C LEU A 46 29.10 2.97 3.11
N THR A 47 29.84 3.42 2.10
CA THR A 47 29.43 3.29 0.70
C THR A 47 29.27 1.82 0.30
N ALA A 48 30.23 0.97 0.64
CA ALA A 48 30.21 -0.46 0.30
C ALA A 48 29.02 -1.17 0.97
N THR A 49 28.85 -1.00 2.28
CA THR A 49 27.78 -1.68 3.04
C THR A 49 26.38 -1.22 2.63
N ARG A 50 26.19 0.08 2.38
CA ARG A 50 24.89 0.60 1.90
C ARG A 50 24.58 0.19 0.47
N MET A 51 25.59 0.10 -0.40
CA MET A 51 25.42 -0.46 -1.75
C MET A 51 25.00 -1.94 -1.71
N GLU A 52 25.54 -2.71 -0.78
CA GLU A 52 25.18 -4.12 -0.61
C GLU A 52 23.73 -4.24 -0.14
N LEU A 53 23.31 -3.49 0.89
CA LEU A 53 21.93 -3.45 1.35
C LEU A 53 20.95 -3.01 0.25
N ALA A 54 21.35 -2.03 -0.58
CA ALA A 54 20.54 -1.61 -1.72
C ALA A 54 20.36 -2.74 -2.75
N ARG A 55 21.41 -3.49 -3.05
CA ARG A 55 21.33 -4.65 -3.97
C ARG A 55 20.46 -5.77 -3.40
N GLU A 56 20.60 -6.07 -2.13
CA GLU A 56 19.77 -7.06 -1.45
C GLU A 56 18.29 -6.66 -1.48
N ALA A 57 17.97 -5.40 -1.17
CA ALA A 57 16.61 -4.88 -1.23
C ALA A 57 16.03 -4.95 -2.66
N GLN A 58 16.84 -4.55 -3.67
CA GLN A 58 16.43 -4.65 -5.08
C GLN A 58 16.21 -6.11 -5.50
N GLY A 59 17.06 -7.04 -5.05
CA GLY A 59 16.93 -8.48 -5.32
C GLY A 59 15.65 -9.10 -4.73
N ARG A 60 15.18 -8.58 -3.60
CA ARG A 60 13.89 -8.96 -2.99
C ARG A 60 12.68 -8.28 -3.64
N GLY A 61 12.89 -7.31 -4.52
CA GLY A 61 11.82 -6.48 -5.11
C GLY A 61 11.43 -5.27 -4.27
N ASP A 62 12.12 -4.99 -3.16
CA ASP A 62 11.87 -3.86 -2.26
C ASP A 62 12.53 -2.59 -2.83
N LEU A 63 12.06 -2.16 -4.00
CA LEU A 63 12.69 -1.10 -4.78
C LEU A 63 12.73 0.26 -4.07
N LEU A 64 11.75 0.55 -3.21
CA LEU A 64 11.72 1.79 -2.43
C LEU A 64 12.77 1.76 -1.30
N ASP A 65 13.00 0.61 -0.69
CA ASP A 65 14.04 0.46 0.33
C ASP A 65 15.44 0.49 -0.32
N ALA A 66 15.58 -0.12 -1.51
CA ALA A 66 16.80 0.02 -2.32
C ALA A 66 17.12 1.50 -2.63
N ASP A 67 16.10 2.30 -2.97
CA ASP A 67 16.25 3.74 -3.22
C ASP A 67 16.69 4.52 -1.99
N LYS A 68 16.15 4.18 -0.80
CA LYS A 68 16.57 4.78 0.47
C LYS A 68 18.05 4.50 0.78
N GLU A 69 18.48 3.25 0.60
CA GLU A 69 19.87 2.86 0.87
C GLU A 69 20.85 3.55 -0.09
N ILE A 70 20.50 3.64 -1.38
CA ILE A 70 21.37 4.31 -2.36
C ILE A 70 21.40 5.84 -2.16
N THR A 71 20.31 6.45 -1.70
CA THR A 71 20.27 7.87 -1.35
C THR A 71 21.25 8.19 -0.21
N ARG A 72 21.40 7.30 0.77
CA ARG A 72 22.41 7.43 1.84
C ARG A 72 23.83 7.38 1.30
N VAL A 73 24.11 6.52 0.31
CA VAL A 73 25.40 6.47 -0.36
C VAL A 73 25.70 7.81 -1.05
N LEU A 74 24.75 8.34 -1.82
CA LEU A 74 24.93 9.60 -2.56
C LEU A 74 25.03 10.82 -1.65
N LYS A 75 24.47 10.76 -0.44
CA LYS A 75 24.64 11.83 0.57
C LYS A 75 26.11 11.94 1.02
N VAL A 76 26.79 10.82 1.17
CA VAL A 76 28.19 10.76 1.63
C VAL A 76 29.17 10.88 0.49
N ASN A 77 28.85 10.28 -0.67
CA ASN A 77 29.66 10.31 -1.88
C ASN A 77 28.78 10.63 -3.11
N PRO A 78 28.50 11.93 -3.38
CA PRO A 78 27.58 12.33 -4.45
C PRO A 78 27.99 11.92 -5.87
N HIS A 79 29.28 11.70 -6.09
CA HIS A 79 29.83 11.36 -7.41
C HIS A 79 30.17 9.87 -7.55
N TYR A 80 29.68 9.00 -6.67
CA TYR A 80 29.96 7.58 -6.77
C TYR A 80 29.27 6.94 -7.98
N PRO A 81 30.04 6.51 -9.02
CA PRO A 81 29.45 6.12 -10.30
C PRO A 81 28.49 4.92 -10.19
N ALA A 82 28.84 3.95 -9.32
CA ALA A 82 28.02 2.77 -9.12
C ALA A 82 26.65 3.10 -8.49
N ALA A 83 26.60 4.06 -7.56
CA ALA A 83 25.36 4.51 -6.95
C ALA A 83 24.47 5.27 -7.96
N ILE A 84 25.08 6.13 -8.78
CA ILE A 84 24.38 6.86 -9.86
C ILE A 84 23.76 5.88 -10.87
N ALA A 85 24.52 4.88 -11.28
CA ALA A 85 24.04 3.85 -12.21
C ALA A 85 22.90 3.04 -11.58
N PHE A 86 23.06 2.64 -10.31
CA PHE A 86 22.04 1.90 -9.57
C PHE A 86 20.73 2.70 -9.44
N THR A 87 20.79 4.00 -9.10
CA THR A 87 19.62 4.86 -9.01
C THR A 87 18.82 4.88 -10.31
N ARG A 88 19.51 4.99 -11.45
CA ARG A 88 18.85 4.96 -12.78
C ARG A 88 18.15 3.62 -13.03
N GLN A 89 18.85 2.51 -12.76
CA GLN A 89 18.28 1.18 -12.92
C GLN A 89 17.08 0.96 -12.01
N ASN A 90 17.21 1.31 -10.73
CA ASN A 90 16.14 1.16 -9.74
C ASN A 90 14.90 2.00 -10.11
N ALA A 91 15.11 3.24 -10.56
CA ALA A 91 14.03 4.10 -11.06
C ALA A 91 13.28 3.50 -12.26
N GLN A 92 14.00 2.85 -13.19
CA GLN A 92 13.37 2.14 -14.32
C GLN A 92 12.54 0.95 -13.84
N MET A 93 13.02 0.20 -12.84
CA MET A 93 12.27 -0.93 -12.25
C MET A 93 11.01 -0.44 -11.52
N ILE A 94 11.11 0.64 -10.75
CA ILE A 94 9.95 1.29 -10.09
C ILE A 94 8.93 1.74 -11.16
N ALA A 95 9.39 2.40 -12.22
CA ALA A 95 8.52 2.84 -13.31
C ALA A 95 7.83 1.67 -14.03
N ALA A 96 8.54 0.55 -14.21
CA ALA A 96 7.98 -0.66 -14.81
C ALA A 96 6.94 -1.36 -13.92
N GLN A 97 6.99 -1.16 -12.60
CA GLN A 97 6.00 -1.67 -11.64
C GLN A 97 4.78 -0.75 -11.52
N LYS A 98 4.90 0.54 -11.88
CA LYS A 98 3.76 1.47 -11.88
C LYS A 98 2.64 0.95 -12.81
N GLY A 99 1.44 0.82 -12.25
CA GLY A 99 0.28 0.28 -12.96
C GLY A 99 0.11 -1.25 -12.88
N LYS A 100 1.10 -1.99 -12.36
CA LYS A 100 0.97 -3.43 -12.09
C LYS A 100 0.60 -3.74 -10.64
N VAL A 101 0.95 -2.86 -9.73
CA VAL A 101 0.59 -2.94 -8.30
C VAL A 101 -0.32 -1.77 -7.98
N PRO A 102 -1.49 -1.99 -7.36
CA PRO A 102 -2.34 -0.91 -6.90
C PRO A 102 -1.58 0.02 -5.95
N ASP A 103 -1.88 1.32 -6.01
CA ASP A 103 -1.36 2.31 -5.07
C ASP A 103 -1.62 1.84 -3.62
N PRO A 104 -0.66 2.01 -2.68
CA PRO A 104 -0.85 1.70 -1.26
C PRO A 104 -2.15 2.27 -0.68
N ALA A 105 -2.53 3.49 -1.04
CA ALA A 105 -3.81 4.09 -0.66
C ALA A 105 -5.02 3.28 -1.17
N THR A 106 -4.92 2.72 -2.37
CA THR A 106 -5.94 1.82 -2.94
C THR A 106 -5.97 0.49 -2.20
N LEU A 107 -4.82 -0.07 -1.83
CA LEU A 107 -4.74 -1.32 -1.06
C LEU A 107 -5.34 -1.18 0.34
N GLU A 108 -5.16 -0.04 1.00
CA GLU A 108 -5.78 0.26 2.30
C GLU A 108 -7.31 0.38 2.22
N THR A 109 -7.85 0.84 1.10
CA THR A 109 -9.30 0.98 0.90
C THR A 109 -9.99 -0.33 0.50
N LEU A 110 -9.26 -1.30 -0.08
CA LEU A 110 -9.83 -2.58 -0.54
C LEU A 110 -10.62 -3.34 0.53
N PRO A 111 -10.12 -3.49 1.79
CA PRO A 111 -10.88 -4.16 2.85
C PRO A 111 -12.18 -3.43 3.19
N ALA A 112 -12.17 -2.09 3.21
CA ALA A 112 -13.34 -1.27 3.51
C ALA A 112 -14.38 -1.41 2.39
N VAL A 113 -13.98 -1.33 1.12
CA VAL A 113 -14.86 -1.53 -0.05
C VAL A 113 -15.42 -2.95 -0.09
N ALA A 114 -14.59 -3.97 0.19
CA ALA A 114 -15.03 -5.36 0.26
C ALA A 114 -16.07 -5.56 1.37
N LYS A 115 -15.86 -4.96 2.54
CA LYS A 115 -16.82 -4.98 3.65
C LYS A 115 -18.13 -4.30 3.25
N GLN A 116 -18.10 -3.10 2.66
CA GLN A 116 -19.30 -2.40 2.20
C GLN A 116 -20.12 -3.25 1.23
N LYS A 117 -19.49 -3.93 0.27
CA LYS A 117 -20.18 -4.83 -0.66
C LYS A 117 -20.78 -6.03 0.03
N THR A 118 -20.11 -6.61 1.05
CA THR A 118 -20.64 -7.73 1.84
C THR A 118 -21.84 -7.27 2.67
N ASP A 119 -21.76 -6.11 3.31
CA ASP A 119 -22.84 -5.53 4.10
C ASP A 119 -24.05 -5.21 3.19
N ALA A 120 -23.82 -4.65 2.00
CA ALA A 120 -24.86 -4.42 1.01
C ALA A 120 -25.53 -5.72 0.56
N ALA A 121 -24.75 -6.78 0.31
CA ALA A 121 -25.30 -8.08 -0.08
C ALA A 121 -26.19 -8.69 1.01
N THR A 122 -25.82 -8.54 2.27
CA THR A 122 -26.65 -8.96 3.42
C THR A 122 -27.98 -8.21 3.46
N LEU A 123 -27.94 -6.88 3.27
CA LEU A 123 -29.15 -6.05 3.23
C LEU A 123 -30.05 -6.41 2.04
N VAL A 124 -29.49 -6.77 0.91
CA VAL A 124 -30.27 -7.28 -0.25
C VAL A 124 -30.97 -8.59 0.10
N GLN A 125 -30.27 -9.50 0.79
CA GLN A 125 -30.87 -10.76 1.22
C GLN A 125 -32.03 -10.53 2.21
N ASP A 126 -31.86 -9.65 3.18
CA ASP A 126 -32.94 -9.23 4.09
C ASP A 126 -34.11 -8.66 3.30
N GLY A 127 -33.85 -7.74 2.38
CA GLY A 127 -34.87 -7.11 1.54
C GLY A 127 -35.63 -8.12 0.69
N LYS A 128 -34.95 -9.14 0.13
CA LYS A 128 -35.59 -10.25 -0.57
C LYS A 128 -36.51 -11.04 0.33
N VAL A 129 -36.06 -11.41 1.53
CA VAL A 129 -36.92 -12.15 2.51
C VAL A 129 -38.18 -11.36 2.87
N PHE A 130 -38.04 -10.05 3.16
CA PHE A 130 -39.18 -9.19 3.43
C PHE A 130 -40.13 -9.09 2.23
N TYR A 131 -39.64 -9.01 1.01
CA TYR A 131 -40.43 -9.05 -0.21
C TYR A 131 -41.22 -10.36 -0.34
N GLU A 132 -40.59 -11.51 -0.12
CA GLU A 132 -41.22 -12.84 -0.15
C GLU A 132 -42.31 -13.00 0.95
N MET A 133 -42.11 -12.37 2.12
CA MET A 133 -43.09 -12.29 3.19
C MET A 133 -44.23 -11.31 2.92
N GLY A 134 -44.17 -10.57 1.80
CA GLY A 134 -45.17 -9.54 1.45
C GLY A 134 -45.07 -8.24 2.25
N LYS A 135 -44.01 -8.06 3.02
CA LYS A 135 -43.68 -6.87 3.80
C LYS A 135 -42.94 -5.85 2.93
N LEU A 136 -43.70 -5.18 2.07
CA LEU A 136 -43.13 -4.35 1.00
C LEU A 136 -42.39 -3.10 1.52
N ASP A 137 -42.82 -2.54 2.66
CA ASP A 137 -42.21 -1.34 3.23
C ASP A 137 -40.85 -1.65 3.85
N GLU A 138 -40.75 -2.77 4.58
CA GLU A 138 -39.48 -3.25 5.14
C GLU A 138 -38.51 -3.70 4.04
N ALA A 139 -39.02 -4.34 2.99
CA ALA A 139 -38.23 -4.71 1.82
C ALA A 139 -37.61 -3.47 1.14
N ASP A 140 -38.45 -2.44 0.89
CA ASP A 140 -37.99 -1.18 0.29
C ASP A 140 -36.92 -0.49 1.12
N ALA A 141 -37.11 -0.43 2.46
CA ALA A 141 -36.13 0.19 3.36
C ALA A 141 -34.75 -0.53 3.31
N LYS A 142 -34.75 -1.87 3.38
CA LYS A 142 -33.53 -2.67 3.35
C LYS A 142 -32.79 -2.56 2.02
N LEU A 143 -33.54 -2.58 0.91
CA LEU A 143 -32.94 -2.47 -0.43
C LEU A 143 -32.39 -1.08 -0.70
N ASN A 144 -33.02 -0.01 -0.20
CA ASN A 144 -32.46 1.34 -0.30
C ASN A 144 -31.20 1.51 0.59
N GLN A 145 -31.16 0.89 1.79
CA GLN A 145 -29.94 0.83 2.59
C GLN A 145 -28.80 0.10 1.85
N ALA A 146 -29.10 -0.99 1.16
CA ALA A 146 -28.09 -1.69 0.33
C ALA A 146 -27.54 -0.78 -0.76
N LEU A 147 -28.36 0.00 -1.46
CA LEU A 147 -27.93 0.96 -2.49
C LEU A 147 -27.16 2.15 -1.92
N SER A 148 -27.36 2.51 -0.66
CA SER A 148 -26.53 3.55 -0.02
C SER A 148 -25.10 3.09 0.21
N LEU A 149 -24.86 1.78 0.38
CA LEU A 149 -23.53 1.18 0.54
C LEU A 149 -22.91 0.78 -0.81
N ASP A 150 -23.73 0.29 -1.75
CA ASP A 150 -23.31 -0.15 -3.08
C ASP A 150 -24.34 0.34 -4.12
N PRO A 151 -24.16 1.57 -4.66
CA PRO A 151 -25.12 2.16 -5.60
C PRO A 151 -25.34 1.35 -6.88
N ASP A 152 -24.36 0.57 -7.31
CA ASP A 152 -24.40 -0.25 -8.51
C ASP A 152 -24.91 -1.67 -8.28
N ASN A 153 -25.46 -1.96 -7.10
CA ASN A 153 -25.96 -3.28 -6.75
C ASN A 153 -27.19 -3.68 -7.57
N ARG A 154 -26.95 -4.48 -8.60
CA ARG A 154 -27.99 -4.92 -9.53
C ARG A 154 -29.13 -5.70 -8.86
N ALA A 155 -28.80 -6.49 -7.83
CA ALA A 155 -29.81 -7.27 -7.12
C ALA A 155 -30.74 -6.36 -6.30
N ALA A 156 -30.20 -5.34 -5.62
CA ALA A 156 -31.01 -4.34 -4.92
C ALA A 156 -31.95 -3.60 -5.86
N LEU A 157 -31.45 -3.14 -7.01
CA LEU A 157 -32.23 -2.47 -8.04
C LEU A 157 -33.35 -3.36 -8.59
N TYR A 158 -33.05 -4.64 -8.83
CA TYR A 158 -34.02 -5.62 -9.31
C TYR A 158 -35.17 -5.81 -8.31
N TYR A 159 -34.85 -6.08 -7.04
CA TYR A 159 -35.88 -6.29 -6.01
C TYR A 159 -36.69 -5.01 -5.70
N LEU A 160 -36.08 -3.83 -5.75
CA LEU A 160 -36.83 -2.55 -5.65
C LEU A 160 -37.84 -2.38 -6.76
N ASN A 161 -37.52 -2.78 -7.98
CA ASN A 161 -38.47 -2.77 -9.08
C ASN A 161 -39.60 -3.76 -8.84
N LEU A 162 -39.36 -4.95 -8.32
CA LEU A 162 -40.39 -5.91 -7.94
C LEU A 162 -41.29 -5.37 -6.84
N VAL A 163 -40.73 -4.74 -5.83
CA VAL A 163 -41.51 -4.07 -4.73
C VAL A 163 -42.45 -3.02 -5.33
N LYS A 164 -41.94 -2.15 -6.23
CA LYS A 164 -42.77 -1.11 -6.88
C LYS A 164 -43.89 -1.71 -7.71
N GLN A 165 -43.60 -2.74 -8.53
CA GLN A 165 -44.62 -3.43 -9.34
C GLN A 165 -45.70 -4.07 -8.46
N THR A 166 -45.31 -4.75 -7.39
CA THR A 166 -46.27 -5.40 -6.48
C THR A 166 -47.11 -4.41 -5.74
N ARG A 167 -46.58 -3.25 -5.33
CA ARG A 167 -47.35 -2.15 -4.73
C ARG A 167 -48.40 -1.61 -5.72
N PHE A 168 -47.98 -1.39 -6.96
CA PHE A 168 -48.84 -0.91 -8.03
C PHE A 168 -50.03 -1.89 -8.27
N SER A 169 -49.73 -3.17 -8.47
CA SER A 169 -50.75 -4.19 -8.67
C SER A 169 -51.74 -4.33 -7.49
N ARG A 170 -51.22 -4.20 -6.25
CA ARG A 170 -52.08 -4.21 -5.06
C ARG A 170 -52.99 -2.96 -4.99
N SER A 171 -52.52 -1.80 -5.42
CA SER A 171 -53.31 -0.57 -5.47
C SER A 171 -54.43 -0.65 -6.51
N GLU A 172 -54.15 -1.17 -7.71
CA GLU A 172 -55.16 -1.38 -8.75
C GLU A 172 -56.24 -2.36 -8.32
N SER A 173 -55.85 -3.49 -7.71
CA SER A 173 -56.83 -4.47 -7.19
C SER A 173 -57.74 -3.90 -6.13
N ARG A 174 -57.25 -2.99 -5.28
CA ARG A 174 -58.08 -2.29 -4.27
C ARG A 174 -59.08 -1.32 -4.89
N THR A 175 -58.65 -0.62 -5.95
CA THR A 175 -59.52 0.35 -6.65
C THR A 175 -60.61 -0.36 -7.44
N THR A 176 -60.36 -1.53 -8.03
CA THR A 176 -61.33 -2.32 -8.77
C THR A 176 -62.36 -3.02 -7.89
N LEU A 177 -62.05 -3.30 -6.61
CA LEU A 177 -62.98 -3.90 -5.67
C LEU A 177 -63.83 -2.85 -4.93
N ALA A 178 -63.53 -1.56 -5.05
CA ALA A 178 -64.22 -0.46 -4.41
C ALA A 178 -65.26 0.24 -5.31
N ASN A 179 -65.29 -0.13 -6.59
CA ASN A 179 -66.26 0.29 -7.60
C ASN A 179 -67.23 -0.85 -7.92
#